data_f6148776c166ea001fd65a1cae66b503
#
_entry.id   f6148776c166ea001fd65a1cae66b503
#
_cell.length_a   1.000
_cell.length_b   1.000
_cell.length_c   1.000
_cell.angle_alpha   90.00
_cell.angle_beta   90.00
_cell.angle_gamma   90.00
#
_symmetry.space_group_name_H-M   'P 1'
#
loop_
_entity.id
_entity.type
_entity.pdbx_description
1 polymer ?
#
loop_
_entity_poly.entity_id
_entity_poly.type
_entity_poly.pdbx_seq_one_letter_code
_entity_poly.pdbx_strand_id
1 'polypeptide(L)'
;MVERFGATARRRLVACAAAVAMTGAVAACGATGDSAGDTTENEGASPVAPATEQSDAGDFGDLRGVCGDGDARVQPDEAGTGTDELYIGVATDRSSSVRPGLNKEMWDASAAFVEWCNAAGGIGGLQIEPVELDAALFDVPAAMTAACHSVFALVGGGWAQDNLQFTGREGSDFHQCGLVDIPGYAVSPEKSGSSGQVQPVPNGASTVSNTWIRSYADLYPEASQKVAIAYADLPSLDQIRQKYVAAVDDVGLEMVAEIAYPPIGLTDWTPLAQQVIQSGAGTLLWVGEAGNVASALGKLHEQGWDGHALLETNMYDPLLFGQGDAAAEGTIVRQVVHPVEEADEWPATRQYLDNLERYVPDAKVAPLGIQSTSAWLLFAVAANACIEANDGILSRRCVLEQAAAQTDWTGGGLHASQDPGTFDRATTGPCDMLMIAKIGTFERLHPKIDAGDGEGFDCPDDGVTQVPALEGRGVIAPGATI
;
A
#
# COMPACT_ATOMS: atom_id res chain seq x y z
N MET A 1 32.17 41.94 -15.90
CA MET A 1 33.60 41.57 -15.95
C MET A 1 33.60 40.07 -16.19
N VAL A 2 34.03 39.70 -17.36
CA VAL A 2 33.99 38.41 -18.01
C VAL A 2 35.18 37.58 -17.51
N GLU A 3 34.99 36.32 -17.19
CA GLU A 3 35.99 35.31 -17.53
C GLU A 3 35.39 33.91 -17.62
N ARG A 4 35.50 33.38 -18.84
CA ARG A 4 35.26 31.98 -19.23
C ARG A 4 36.54 31.19 -18.98
N PHE A 5 36.43 29.98 -18.48
CA PHE A 5 37.39 28.93 -18.78
C PHE A 5 36.65 27.62 -19.14
N GLY A 6 36.83 27.22 -20.38
CA GLY A 6 36.52 25.90 -20.87
C GLY A 6 37.81 25.05 -21.02
N ALA A 7 37.69 23.75 -20.91
CA ALA A 7 38.60 22.74 -21.47
C ALA A 7 37.92 21.37 -21.38
N THR A 8 37.39 20.88 -22.47
CA THR A 8 37.83 19.84 -23.42
C THR A 8 38.45 18.55 -22.84
N ALA A 9 37.67 17.50 -23.10
CA ALA A 9 38.01 16.21 -23.73
C ALA A 9 38.97 15.21 -23.06
N ARG A 10 38.52 13.95 -22.99
CA ARG A 10 39.00 12.87 -23.87
C ARG A 10 38.30 11.54 -23.61
N ARG A 11 37.67 11.04 -24.67
CA ARG A 11 37.22 9.64 -24.83
C ARG A 11 38.42 8.69 -24.77
N ARG A 12 38.25 7.53 -24.15
CA ARG A 12 38.99 6.33 -24.51
C ARG A 12 37.99 5.17 -24.61
N LEU A 13 37.75 4.76 -25.84
CA LEU A 13 37.27 3.45 -26.23
C LEU A 13 38.37 2.42 -25.91
N VAL A 14 37.99 1.29 -25.36
CA VAL A 14 38.74 0.02 -25.57
C VAL A 14 37.69 -1.05 -25.87
N ALA A 15 37.69 -1.47 -27.11
CA ALA A 15 37.02 -2.67 -27.57
C ALA A 15 38.01 -3.86 -27.41
N CYS A 16 37.51 -4.97 -26.89
CA CYS A 16 38.13 -6.27 -27.15
C CYS A 16 37.05 -7.31 -27.38
N ALA A 17 36.96 -7.74 -28.61
CA ALA A 17 36.23 -8.91 -29.05
C ALA A 17 37.12 -10.16 -28.90
N ALA A 18 36.57 -11.26 -28.46
CA ALA A 18 37.07 -12.59 -28.80
C ALA A 18 35.91 -13.60 -28.76
N ALA A 19 35.58 -14.08 -29.94
CA ALA A 19 34.71 -15.22 -30.19
C ALA A 19 35.52 -16.53 -30.08
N VAL A 20 34.94 -17.54 -29.48
CA VAL A 20 35.28 -18.94 -29.78
C VAL A 20 34.01 -19.77 -29.78
N ALA A 21 33.68 -20.28 -30.95
CA ALA A 21 32.72 -21.33 -31.21
C ALA A 21 33.43 -22.70 -31.09
N MET A 22 32.76 -23.70 -30.50
CA MET A 22 32.99 -25.09 -30.86
C MET A 22 31.72 -25.92 -30.67
N THR A 23 31.37 -26.50 -31.76
CA THR A 23 30.39 -27.52 -32.09
C THR A 23 30.71 -28.89 -31.50
N GLY A 24 29.68 -29.66 -31.21
CA GLY A 24 29.79 -31.07 -30.93
C GLY A 24 28.44 -31.76 -30.91
N ALA A 25 27.99 -32.27 -32.05
CA ALA A 25 26.85 -33.16 -32.20
C ALA A 25 27.29 -34.64 -32.07
N VAL A 26 26.33 -35.54 -31.95
CA VAL A 26 26.19 -36.92 -32.41
C VAL A 26 25.54 -37.82 -31.37
N ALA A 27 24.37 -38.26 -31.57
CA ALA A 27 23.68 -39.40 -32.25
C ALA A 27 23.33 -40.50 -31.24
N ALA A 28 22.15 -40.85 -31.18
CA ALA A 28 21.18 -41.84 -31.64
C ALA A 28 21.66 -43.30 -31.72
N CYS A 29 20.75 -44.16 -31.30
CA CYS A 29 20.41 -45.57 -31.61
C CYS A 29 20.22 -46.35 -30.32
N GLY A 30 19.07 -46.90 -29.98
CA GLY A 30 18.19 -47.76 -30.73
C GLY A 30 18.49 -49.23 -30.45
N ALA A 31 17.60 -49.91 -29.72
CA ALA A 31 17.27 -51.31 -29.99
C ALA A 31 16.20 -51.87 -29.04
N THR A 32 15.25 -52.47 -29.63
CA THR A 32 14.12 -53.30 -29.23
C THR A 32 14.48 -54.52 -28.41
N GLY A 33 13.58 -54.97 -27.52
CA GLY A 33 13.61 -56.32 -26.93
C GLY A 33 12.33 -56.57 -26.13
N ASP A 34 11.39 -57.30 -26.74
CA ASP A 34 10.22 -57.93 -26.17
C ASP A 34 10.56 -58.92 -25.06
N SER A 35 9.76 -58.95 -24.00
CA SER A 35 9.20 -60.18 -23.44
C SER A 35 8.16 -59.95 -22.37
N ALA A 36 7.07 -60.64 -22.49
CA ALA A 36 5.85 -60.68 -21.70
C ALA A 36 6.05 -61.27 -20.31
N GLY A 37 5.20 -60.84 -19.37
CA GLY A 37 5.02 -61.54 -18.08
C GLY A 37 4.21 -60.75 -17.04
N ASP A 38 2.91 -60.87 -17.15
CA ASP A 38 1.85 -61.10 -16.15
C ASP A 38 1.78 -60.31 -14.86
N THR A 39 0.64 -59.60 -14.79
CA THR A 39 -0.29 -59.26 -13.69
C THR A 39 0.21 -59.04 -12.25
N THR A 40 -0.01 -57.83 -11.74
CA THR A 40 -0.94 -57.57 -10.63
C THR A 40 -1.26 -56.08 -10.53
N GLU A 41 -2.55 -55.79 -10.48
CA GLU A 41 -3.13 -54.45 -10.23
C GLU A 41 -2.71 -53.93 -8.86
N ASN A 42 -2.15 -52.74 -8.84
CA ASN A 42 -2.14 -51.90 -7.65
C ASN A 42 -2.44 -50.46 -8.09
N GLU A 43 -3.68 -50.05 -7.84
CA GLU A 43 -4.12 -48.68 -8.03
C GLU A 43 -3.34 -47.78 -7.07
N GLY A 44 -2.25 -47.23 -7.55
CA GLY A 44 -1.54 -46.13 -6.93
C GLY A 44 -2.01 -44.84 -7.58
N ALA A 45 -2.80 -44.05 -6.87
CA ALA A 45 -3.14 -42.70 -7.26
C ALA A 45 -1.85 -41.92 -7.56
N SER A 46 -1.66 -41.54 -8.82
CA SER A 46 -0.67 -40.57 -9.22
C SER A 46 -0.99 -39.24 -8.54
N PRO A 47 -0.03 -38.56 -7.91
CA PRO A 47 -0.26 -37.20 -7.48
C PRO A 47 -0.56 -36.36 -8.74
N VAL A 48 -1.76 -35.82 -8.79
CA VAL A 48 -2.12 -34.77 -9.74
C VAL A 48 -1.20 -33.61 -9.40
N ALA A 49 -0.20 -33.35 -10.25
CA ALA A 49 0.54 -32.11 -10.22
C ALA A 49 -0.48 -30.97 -10.32
N PRO A 50 -0.41 -29.91 -9.50
CA PRO A 50 -1.25 -28.76 -9.69
C PRO A 50 -1.05 -28.28 -11.12
N ALA A 51 -2.16 -28.19 -11.86
CA ALA A 51 -2.16 -27.54 -13.16
C ALA A 51 -1.75 -26.10 -12.89
N THR A 52 -0.55 -25.72 -13.33
CA THR A 52 -0.21 -24.32 -13.51
C THR A 52 -1.15 -23.81 -14.60
N GLU A 53 -2.26 -23.23 -14.20
CA GLU A 53 -3.10 -22.44 -15.10
C GLU A 53 -2.19 -21.35 -15.65
N GLN A 54 -2.03 -21.34 -16.95
CA GLN A 54 -1.26 -20.35 -17.66
C GLN A 54 -2.06 -19.05 -17.52
N SER A 55 -1.61 -18.09 -16.69
CA SER A 55 -2.26 -16.80 -16.55
C SER A 55 -2.20 -16.05 -17.88
N ASP A 56 -3.33 -15.47 -18.28
CA ASP A 56 -3.36 -14.57 -19.43
C ASP A 56 -2.60 -13.28 -19.10
N ALA A 57 -2.15 -12.56 -20.13
CA ALA A 57 -1.32 -11.36 -19.95
C ALA A 57 -1.97 -10.26 -19.09
N GLY A 58 -3.31 -10.25 -19.00
CA GLY A 58 -4.10 -9.31 -18.23
C GLY A 58 -4.61 -9.82 -16.88
N ASP A 59 -4.15 -10.98 -16.39
CA ASP A 59 -4.50 -11.53 -15.09
C ASP A 59 -3.55 -11.02 -14.00
N PHE A 60 -4.06 -10.83 -12.77
CA PHE A 60 -3.24 -10.47 -11.63
C PHE A 60 -3.62 -11.29 -10.40
N GLY A 61 -2.65 -12.03 -9.85
CA GLY A 61 -2.91 -12.94 -8.74
C GLY A 61 -4.04 -13.93 -9.07
N ASP A 62 -5.10 -13.92 -8.29
CA ASP A 62 -6.31 -14.71 -8.51
C ASP A 62 -7.37 -14.00 -9.36
N LEU A 63 -7.18 -12.72 -9.71
CA LEU A 63 -8.08 -11.96 -10.59
C LEU A 63 -7.84 -12.28 -12.05
N ARG A 64 -8.93 -12.45 -12.80
CA ARG A 64 -8.89 -12.78 -14.23
C ARG A 64 -9.40 -11.62 -15.08
N GLY A 65 -8.72 -11.39 -16.23
CA GLY A 65 -9.14 -10.39 -17.21
C GLY A 65 -9.18 -8.97 -16.66
N VAL A 66 -8.27 -8.63 -15.73
CA VAL A 66 -8.19 -7.28 -15.13
C VAL A 66 -7.91 -6.24 -16.21
N CYS A 67 -7.00 -6.56 -17.14
CA CYS A 67 -6.65 -5.74 -18.28
C CYS A 67 -6.80 -6.54 -19.57
N GLY A 68 -7.13 -5.87 -20.67
CA GLY A 68 -7.32 -6.52 -21.97
C GLY A 68 -7.91 -5.60 -23.02
N ASP A 69 -7.89 -6.08 -24.25
CA ASP A 69 -8.45 -5.40 -25.42
C ASP A 69 -9.96 -5.23 -25.31
N GLY A 70 -10.50 -4.22 -25.99
CA GLY A 70 -11.94 -3.97 -26.09
C GLY A 70 -12.25 -2.71 -26.90
N ASP A 71 -13.54 -2.35 -26.90
CA ASP A 71 -14.04 -1.16 -27.62
C ASP A 71 -14.74 -0.18 -26.67
N ALA A 72 -14.36 -0.19 -25.37
CA ALA A 72 -14.93 0.67 -24.36
C ALA A 72 -14.66 2.16 -24.65
N ARG A 73 -15.54 3.00 -24.14
CA ARG A 73 -15.42 4.47 -24.25
C ARG A 73 -15.78 5.13 -22.94
N VAL A 74 -15.08 6.20 -22.64
CA VAL A 74 -15.42 7.05 -21.48
C VAL A 74 -16.63 7.92 -21.83
N GLN A 75 -17.50 8.13 -20.84
CA GLN A 75 -18.65 9.03 -21.00
C GLN A 75 -18.18 10.45 -21.37
N PRO A 76 -18.70 11.06 -22.44
CA PRO A 76 -18.12 12.28 -23.04
C PRO A 76 -18.04 13.50 -22.11
N ASP A 77 -18.93 13.61 -21.13
CA ASP A 77 -19.01 14.77 -20.22
C ASP A 77 -18.10 14.61 -18.97
N GLU A 78 -17.36 13.50 -18.85
CA GLU A 78 -16.48 13.27 -17.72
C GLU A 78 -15.17 14.04 -17.89
N ALA A 79 -14.74 14.77 -16.85
CA ALA A 79 -13.55 15.63 -16.93
C ALA A 79 -12.26 14.82 -17.17
N GLY A 80 -11.31 15.42 -17.88
CA GLY A 80 -9.99 14.84 -18.12
C GLY A 80 -9.97 13.65 -19.07
N THR A 81 -11.03 13.44 -19.85
CA THR A 81 -11.12 12.27 -20.72
C THR A 81 -11.16 12.66 -22.20
N GLY A 82 -10.33 11.96 -22.99
CA GLY A 82 -10.71 11.64 -24.36
C GLY A 82 -11.75 10.50 -24.32
N THR A 83 -12.34 10.16 -25.44
CA THR A 83 -13.28 9.03 -25.50
C THR A 83 -12.58 7.68 -25.57
N ASP A 84 -11.33 7.65 -25.97
CA ASP A 84 -10.54 6.46 -26.31
C ASP A 84 -9.31 6.27 -25.39
N GLU A 85 -9.10 7.19 -24.45
CA GLU A 85 -8.03 7.19 -23.45
C GLU A 85 -8.60 7.46 -22.05
N LEU A 86 -7.96 6.95 -21.03
CA LEU A 86 -8.41 7.05 -19.64
C LEU A 86 -7.38 7.78 -18.78
N TYR A 87 -7.59 9.08 -18.55
CA TYR A 87 -6.74 9.91 -17.71
C TYR A 87 -7.04 9.68 -16.24
N ILE A 88 -6.08 9.14 -15.49
CA ILE A 88 -6.23 8.80 -14.07
C ILE A 88 -5.22 9.58 -13.22
N GLY A 89 -5.73 10.29 -12.22
CA GLY A 89 -4.91 11.03 -11.28
C GLY A 89 -4.31 10.15 -10.20
N VAL A 90 -3.01 10.31 -9.95
CA VAL A 90 -2.31 9.69 -8.84
C VAL A 90 -1.88 10.78 -7.87
N ALA A 91 -2.51 10.83 -6.71
CA ALA A 91 -2.19 11.79 -5.65
C ALA A 91 -0.86 11.42 -4.97
N THR A 92 0.07 12.35 -4.88
CA THR A 92 1.38 12.16 -4.24
C THR A 92 1.86 13.40 -3.49
N ASP A 93 2.88 13.23 -2.66
CA ASP A 93 3.60 14.31 -1.97
C ASP A 93 5.13 14.21 -2.22
N ARG A 94 5.55 13.53 -3.29
CA ARG A 94 6.94 13.08 -3.48
C ARG A 94 7.95 14.22 -3.68
N SER A 95 7.51 15.40 -4.16
CA SER A 95 8.38 16.57 -4.32
C SER A 95 8.46 17.44 -3.07
N SER A 96 7.89 17.00 -1.94
CA SER A 96 7.97 17.74 -0.68
C SER A 96 9.40 18.06 -0.31
N SER A 97 9.69 19.35 -0.09
CA SER A 97 11.02 19.80 0.36
C SER A 97 11.30 19.42 1.81
N VAL A 98 10.25 19.17 2.60
CA VAL A 98 10.35 18.73 4.00
C VAL A 98 10.65 17.23 4.07
N ARG A 99 10.08 16.47 3.14
CA ARG A 99 10.20 15.01 3.09
C ARG A 99 10.34 14.55 1.64
N PRO A 100 11.50 14.71 1.01
CA PRO A 100 11.71 14.27 -0.38
C PRO A 100 11.43 12.78 -0.54
N GLY A 101 10.64 12.42 -1.55
CA GLY A 101 10.23 11.04 -1.82
C GLY A 101 9.08 10.52 -0.96
N LEU A 102 8.36 11.39 -0.25
CA LEU A 102 7.14 11.01 0.48
C LEU A 102 6.13 10.41 -0.50
N ASN A 103 5.64 9.21 -0.20
CA ASN A 103 4.66 8.46 -1.01
C ASN A 103 5.14 8.12 -2.44
N LYS A 104 6.47 8.11 -2.71
CA LYS A 104 7.02 7.75 -4.02
C LYS A 104 6.60 6.34 -4.44
N GLU A 105 6.50 5.41 -3.51
CA GLU A 105 6.09 4.03 -3.76
C GLU A 105 4.70 3.90 -4.38
N MET A 106 3.79 4.82 -4.09
CA MET A 106 2.46 4.82 -4.72
C MET A 106 2.52 5.25 -6.19
N TRP A 107 3.36 6.24 -6.51
CA TRP A 107 3.61 6.61 -7.89
C TRP A 107 4.30 5.48 -8.66
N ASP A 108 5.35 4.89 -8.10
CA ASP A 108 6.10 3.82 -8.74
C ASP A 108 5.22 2.60 -9.02
N ALA A 109 4.37 2.21 -8.05
CA ALA A 109 3.41 1.12 -8.21
C ALA A 109 2.33 1.44 -9.25
N SER A 110 1.82 2.67 -9.26
CA SER A 110 0.87 3.14 -10.28
C SER A 110 1.47 3.09 -11.67
N ALA A 111 2.70 3.57 -11.84
CA ALA A 111 3.41 3.52 -13.12
C ALA A 111 3.62 2.08 -13.59
N ALA A 112 4.03 1.17 -12.70
CA ALA A 112 4.20 -0.24 -13.04
C ALA A 112 2.89 -0.92 -13.42
N PHE A 113 1.80 -0.63 -12.71
CA PHE A 113 0.46 -1.13 -13.04
C PHE A 113 0.01 -0.63 -14.42
N VAL A 114 0.14 0.65 -14.69
CA VAL A 114 -0.27 1.27 -15.95
C VAL A 114 0.48 0.66 -17.13
N GLU A 115 1.79 0.55 -17.05
CA GLU A 115 2.61 -0.05 -18.11
C GLU A 115 2.24 -1.53 -18.35
N TRP A 116 2.02 -2.30 -17.29
CA TRP A 116 1.57 -3.69 -17.38
C TRP A 116 0.19 -3.79 -18.01
N CYS A 117 -0.76 -2.99 -17.54
CA CYS A 117 -2.15 -3.02 -18.01
C CYS A 117 -2.26 -2.56 -19.48
N ASN A 118 -1.59 -1.48 -19.85
CA ASN A 118 -1.53 -1.00 -21.23
C ASN A 118 -0.88 -2.02 -22.17
N ALA A 119 0.16 -2.72 -21.72
CA ALA A 119 0.77 -3.80 -22.49
C ALA A 119 -0.16 -5.01 -22.70
N ALA A 120 -1.14 -5.22 -21.80
CA ALA A 120 -2.16 -6.25 -21.91
C ALA A 120 -3.40 -5.80 -22.71
N GLY A 121 -3.46 -4.55 -23.18
CA GLY A 121 -4.57 -4.01 -23.98
C GLY A 121 -5.32 -2.85 -23.31
N GLY A 122 -5.02 -2.52 -22.05
CA GLY A 122 -5.71 -1.48 -21.27
C GLY A 122 -6.92 -2.03 -20.51
N ILE A 123 -7.82 -1.16 -20.07
CA ILE A 123 -9.07 -1.53 -19.41
C ILE A 123 -10.20 -1.52 -20.44
N GLY A 124 -10.65 -2.70 -20.88
CA GLY A 124 -11.64 -2.80 -21.95
C GLY A 124 -11.21 -2.11 -23.24
N GLY A 125 -9.90 -2.08 -23.54
CA GLY A 125 -9.31 -1.41 -24.70
C GLY A 125 -8.90 0.05 -24.45
N LEU A 126 -9.32 0.67 -23.34
CA LEU A 126 -8.91 2.03 -22.99
C LEU A 126 -7.47 2.04 -22.46
N GLN A 127 -6.59 2.75 -23.14
CA GLN A 127 -5.23 2.98 -22.65
C GLN A 127 -5.26 3.97 -21.48
N ILE A 128 -4.50 3.68 -20.44
CA ILE A 128 -4.44 4.50 -19.23
C ILE A 128 -3.31 5.52 -19.36
N GLU A 129 -3.64 6.79 -19.11
CA GLU A 129 -2.69 7.91 -19.04
C GLU A 129 -2.61 8.40 -17.58
N PRO A 130 -1.55 8.08 -16.84
CA PRO A 130 -1.41 8.48 -15.45
C PRO A 130 -1.02 9.97 -15.35
N VAL A 131 -1.76 10.71 -14.54
CA VAL A 131 -1.50 12.13 -14.25
C VAL A 131 -1.00 12.26 -12.81
N GLU A 132 0.24 12.67 -12.64
CA GLU A 132 0.76 12.92 -11.28
C GLU A 132 0.16 14.20 -10.69
N LEU A 133 -0.41 14.08 -9.50
CA LEU A 133 -1.00 15.17 -8.73
C LEU A 133 -0.20 15.37 -7.45
N ASP A 134 1.02 15.91 -7.60
CA ASP A 134 1.96 16.11 -6.50
C ASP A 134 1.62 17.39 -5.73
N ALA A 135 1.18 17.23 -4.49
CA ALA A 135 0.85 18.34 -3.59
C ALA A 135 2.05 18.82 -2.75
N ALA A 136 3.21 18.19 -2.87
CA ALA A 136 4.42 18.54 -2.11
C ALA A 136 4.17 18.72 -0.60
N LEU A 137 3.18 18.02 -0.05
CA LEU A 137 2.65 18.03 1.31
C LEU A 137 1.71 19.22 1.63
N PHE A 138 1.87 20.39 0.99
CA PHE A 138 1.15 21.60 1.39
C PHE A 138 0.27 22.21 0.29
N ASP A 139 0.43 21.79 -0.97
CA ASP A 139 -0.26 22.36 -2.11
C ASP A 139 -1.46 21.50 -2.59
N VAL A 140 -2.10 20.76 -1.66
CA VAL A 140 -3.29 19.95 -1.96
C VAL A 140 -4.39 20.72 -2.67
N PRO A 141 -4.68 22.01 -2.35
CA PRO A 141 -5.66 22.80 -3.11
C PRO A 141 -5.36 22.90 -4.60
N ALA A 142 -4.09 23.14 -4.95
CA ALA A 142 -3.69 23.26 -6.35
C ALA A 142 -3.75 21.91 -7.07
N ALA A 143 -3.30 20.84 -6.41
CA ALA A 143 -3.38 19.49 -6.95
C ALA A 143 -4.83 19.05 -7.19
N MET A 144 -5.76 19.31 -6.24
CA MET A 144 -7.18 19.02 -6.42
C MET A 144 -7.82 19.82 -7.55
N THR A 145 -7.49 21.11 -7.66
CA THR A 145 -7.97 21.95 -8.77
C THR A 145 -7.49 21.39 -10.12
N ALA A 146 -6.25 20.95 -10.21
CA ALA A 146 -5.73 20.29 -11.41
C ALA A 146 -6.48 18.98 -11.70
N ALA A 147 -6.72 18.15 -10.68
CA ALA A 147 -7.48 16.91 -10.82
C ALA A 147 -8.88 17.14 -11.39
N CYS A 148 -9.62 18.12 -10.86
CA CYS A 148 -10.96 18.46 -11.32
C CYS A 148 -11.05 18.76 -12.83
N HIS A 149 -9.96 19.19 -13.44
CA HIS A 149 -9.91 19.61 -14.84
C HIS A 149 -9.21 18.61 -15.78
N SER A 150 -8.52 17.62 -15.24
CA SER A 150 -7.60 16.81 -16.04
C SER A 150 -7.78 15.30 -15.94
N VAL A 151 -8.56 14.77 -14.97
CA VAL A 151 -8.65 13.34 -14.78
C VAL A 151 -10.08 12.82 -14.65
N PHE A 152 -10.27 11.56 -15.02
CA PHE A 152 -11.53 10.83 -14.84
C PHE A 152 -11.76 10.48 -13.35
N ALA A 153 -10.74 9.97 -12.68
CA ALA A 153 -10.78 9.56 -11.28
C ALA A 153 -9.42 9.74 -10.63
N LEU A 154 -9.37 9.69 -9.29
CA LEU A 154 -8.15 9.51 -8.52
C LEU A 154 -8.01 8.03 -8.18
N VAL A 155 -6.86 7.42 -8.45
CA VAL A 155 -6.62 5.99 -8.17
C VAL A 155 -5.21 5.77 -7.63
N GLY A 156 -5.08 4.92 -6.63
CA GLY A 156 -3.82 4.39 -6.12
C GLY A 156 -2.95 5.39 -5.35
N GLY A 157 -3.30 6.66 -5.36
CA GLY A 157 -2.56 7.71 -4.67
C GLY A 157 -3.11 8.06 -3.28
N GLY A 158 -2.54 9.09 -2.67
CA GLY A 158 -3.01 9.69 -1.43
C GLY A 158 -2.13 10.87 -1.02
N TRP A 159 -2.72 11.88 -0.41
CA TRP A 159 -2.01 13.01 0.19
C TRP A 159 -1.92 12.84 1.71
N ALA A 160 -0.79 13.18 2.31
CA ALA A 160 -0.63 13.10 3.76
C ALA A 160 -1.52 14.10 4.52
N GLN A 161 -1.96 15.17 3.87
CA GLN A 161 -2.93 16.13 4.40
C GLN A 161 -4.25 16.07 3.62
N ASP A 162 -4.90 14.93 3.66
CA ASP A 162 -6.16 14.61 3.00
C ASP A 162 -7.40 15.01 3.82
N ASN A 163 -7.39 16.22 4.34
CA ASN A 163 -8.47 16.69 5.20
C ASN A 163 -9.72 17.13 4.40
N LEU A 164 -10.75 17.52 5.15
CA LEU A 164 -12.10 17.76 4.69
C LEU A 164 -12.31 18.72 3.50
N GLN A 165 -11.40 19.63 3.23
CA GLN A 165 -11.59 20.64 2.19
C GLN A 165 -11.42 20.06 0.78
N PHE A 166 -10.67 18.93 0.67
CA PHE A 166 -10.20 18.42 -0.62
C PHE A 166 -10.63 16.97 -0.91
N THR A 167 -11.32 16.31 -0.01
CA THR A 167 -11.49 14.86 -0.05
C THR A 167 -12.93 14.36 -0.03
N GLY A 168 -13.88 15.12 -0.54
CA GLY A 168 -15.22 14.63 -0.74
C GLY A 168 -16.24 15.02 0.30
N ARG A 169 -15.98 16.05 1.10
CA ARG A 169 -16.99 16.66 1.94
C ARG A 169 -17.83 17.68 1.18
N GLU A 170 -19.10 17.84 1.56
CA GLU A 170 -19.98 18.85 0.96
C GLU A 170 -19.30 20.23 0.91
N GLY A 171 -19.33 20.86 -0.27
CA GLY A 171 -18.68 22.14 -0.51
C GLY A 171 -17.18 22.09 -0.77
N SER A 172 -16.55 20.93 -0.74
CA SER A 172 -15.15 20.73 -1.18
C SER A 172 -15.06 20.70 -2.71
N ASP A 173 -13.88 21.02 -3.24
CA ASP A 173 -13.62 20.94 -4.69
C ASP A 173 -13.85 19.54 -5.23
N PHE A 174 -13.51 18.51 -4.47
CA PHE A 174 -13.73 17.10 -4.82
C PHE A 174 -15.20 16.82 -5.17
N HIS A 175 -16.15 17.23 -4.32
CA HIS A 175 -17.58 17.07 -4.58
C HIS A 175 -18.07 17.99 -5.69
N GLN A 176 -17.57 19.21 -5.76
CA GLN A 176 -18.01 20.18 -6.78
C GLN A 176 -17.66 19.72 -8.19
N CYS A 177 -16.54 19.04 -8.38
CA CYS A 177 -16.16 18.51 -9.69
C CYS A 177 -16.59 17.06 -9.93
N GLY A 178 -17.25 16.41 -8.96
CA GLY A 178 -17.78 15.06 -9.11
C GLY A 178 -16.72 14.00 -9.35
N LEU A 179 -15.53 14.14 -8.74
CA LEU A 179 -14.48 13.13 -8.82
C LEU A 179 -14.82 11.89 -8.01
N VAL A 180 -14.31 10.76 -8.47
CA VAL A 180 -14.27 9.48 -7.76
C VAL A 180 -12.84 9.23 -7.30
N ASP A 181 -12.69 8.65 -6.08
CA ASP A 181 -11.40 8.32 -5.51
C ASP A 181 -11.38 6.85 -5.05
N ILE A 182 -10.42 6.08 -5.58
CA ILE A 182 -10.07 4.74 -5.09
C ILE A 182 -8.62 4.82 -4.60
N PRO A 183 -8.40 5.32 -3.38
CA PRO A 183 -7.06 5.71 -2.91
C PRO A 183 -6.21 4.51 -2.54
N GLY A 184 -4.89 4.66 -2.66
CA GLY A 184 -3.92 3.75 -2.06
C GLY A 184 -3.94 3.82 -0.54
N TYR A 185 -4.22 4.99 0.03
CA TYR A 185 -4.48 5.15 1.46
C TYR A 185 -5.30 6.42 1.74
N ALA A 186 -5.94 6.44 2.91
CA ALA A 186 -6.58 7.62 3.48
C ALA A 186 -6.07 7.83 4.91
N VAL A 187 -5.81 9.07 5.30
CA VAL A 187 -5.23 9.42 6.61
C VAL A 187 -6.30 9.99 7.53
N SER A 188 -7.02 11.01 7.09
CA SER A 188 -7.96 11.73 7.94
C SER A 188 -9.34 11.08 8.03
N PRO A 189 -10.02 11.20 9.19
CA PRO A 189 -11.43 10.84 9.32
C PRO A 189 -12.34 11.61 8.36
N GLU A 190 -11.95 12.83 8.01
CA GLU A 190 -12.67 13.65 7.04
C GLU A 190 -12.71 12.99 5.66
N LYS A 191 -11.59 12.45 5.20
CA LYS A 191 -11.55 11.68 3.96
C LYS A 191 -12.30 10.37 4.12
N SER A 192 -11.99 9.59 5.13
CA SER A 192 -12.57 8.26 5.33
C SER A 192 -14.08 8.27 5.60
N GLY A 193 -14.64 9.38 6.04
CA GLY A 193 -16.08 9.59 6.23
C GLY A 193 -16.75 10.33 5.07
N SER A 194 -16.07 10.56 3.95
CA SER A 194 -16.62 11.29 2.80
C SER A 194 -17.25 10.35 1.77
N SER A 195 -18.22 10.85 0.98
CA SER A 195 -18.75 10.13 -0.18
C SER A 195 -17.82 10.24 -1.38
N GLY A 196 -18.04 9.43 -2.40
CA GLY A 196 -17.28 9.49 -3.64
C GLY A 196 -15.92 8.80 -3.59
N GLN A 197 -15.64 8.05 -2.54
CA GLN A 197 -14.42 7.27 -2.40
C GLN A 197 -14.72 5.84 -1.93
N VAL A 198 -13.89 4.90 -2.38
CA VAL A 198 -13.93 3.49 -1.96
C VAL A 198 -12.50 3.05 -1.66
N GLN A 199 -12.22 2.65 -0.42
CA GLN A 199 -10.88 2.28 0.02
C GLN A 199 -10.68 0.76 -0.07
N PRO A 200 -9.77 0.25 -0.89
CA PRO A 200 -9.49 -1.20 -1.00
C PRO A 200 -8.93 -1.79 0.30
N VAL A 201 -8.16 -0.98 1.05
CA VAL A 201 -7.70 -1.30 2.42
C VAL A 201 -8.23 -0.18 3.33
N PRO A 202 -9.38 -0.40 3.98
CA PRO A 202 -10.09 0.68 4.66
C PRO A 202 -9.38 1.18 5.92
N ASN A 203 -9.28 2.52 6.05
CA ASN A 203 -8.92 3.20 7.28
C ASN A 203 -10.14 3.98 7.78
N GLY A 204 -11.01 3.36 8.57
CA GLY A 204 -12.29 3.92 9.01
C GLY A 204 -12.15 5.26 9.72
N ALA A 205 -13.15 6.15 9.56
CA ALA A 205 -13.13 7.49 10.14
C ALA A 205 -13.03 7.47 11.68
N SER A 206 -13.83 6.63 12.33
CA SER A 206 -13.89 6.50 13.79
C SER A 206 -13.61 5.08 14.28
N THR A 207 -12.92 4.29 13.49
CA THR A 207 -12.53 2.92 13.82
C THR A 207 -11.03 2.73 13.63
N VAL A 208 -10.46 1.78 14.37
CA VAL A 208 -9.06 1.38 14.24
C VAL A 208 -8.93 -0.09 14.62
N SER A 209 -8.08 -0.84 13.91
CA SER A 209 -7.76 -2.20 14.37
C SER A 209 -6.97 -2.15 15.67
N ASN A 210 -7.33 -3.00 16.62
CA ASN A 210 -6.61 -3.23 17.86
C ASN A 210 -5.87 -4.59 17.87
N THR A 211 -6.09 -5.42 16.85
CA THR A 211 -5.53 -6.78 16.73
C THR A 211 -4.02 -6.78 16.91
N TRP A 212 -3.31 -5.90 16.20
CA TRP A 212 -1.85 -5.82 16.28
C TRP A 212 -1.32 -5.43 17.67
N ILE A 213 -2.04 -4.56 18.40
CA ILE A 213 -1.69 -4.18 19.78
C ILE A 213 -1.95 -5.34 20.73
N ARG A 214 -3.06 -6.05 20.55
CA ARG A 214 -3.44 -7.22 21.33
C ARG A 214 -2.45 -8.37 21.13
N SER A 215 -2.16 -8.73 19.87
CA SER A 215 -1.17 -9.75 19.51
C SER A 215 0.22 -9.43 20.06
N TYR A 216 0.62 -8.14 20.00
CA TYR A 216 1.85 -7.70 20.63
C TYR A 216 1.82 -7.86 22.17
N ALA A 217 0.72 -7.50 22.82
CA ALA A 217 0.60 -7.62 24.27
C ALA A 217 0.65 -9.08 24.75
N ASP A 218 0.10 -10.00 23.96
CA ASP A 218 0.18 -11.45 24.25
C ASP A 218 1.60 -11.98 24.10
N LEU A 219 2.37 -11.49 23.13
CA LEU A 219 3.76 -11.89 22.90
C LEU A 219 4.72 -11.27 23.94
N TYR A 220 4.45 -10.05 24.39
CA TYR A 220 5.34 -9.25 25.26
C TYR A 220 4.57 -8.65 26.46
N PRO A 221 4.00 -9.48 27.34
CA PRO A 221 3.07 -9.03 28.37
C PRO A 221 3.67 -8.08 29.43
N GLU A 222 4.99 -8.12 29.62
CA GLU A 222 5.65 -7.19 30.57
C GLU A 222 5.94 -5.83 29.91
N ALA A 223 6.45 -5.83 28.68
CA ALA A 223 6.81 -4.60 27.96
C ALA A 223 5.57 -3.80 27.53
N SER A 224 4.45 -4.46 27.23
CA SER A 224 3.22 -3.84 26.72
C SER A 224 2.45 -3.04 27.77
N GLN A 225 2.66 -3.28 29.08
CA GLN A 225 1.85 -2.68 30.16
C GLN A 225 1.82 -1.14 30.12
N LYS A 226 2.96 -0.53 29.74
CA LYS A 226 3.13 0.93 29.68
C LYS A 226 3.56 1.37 28.31
N VAL A 227 2.72 2.16 27.68
CA VAL A 227 2.87 2.61 26.29
C VAL A 227 3.11 4.10 26.24
N ALA A 228 4.14 4.53 25.54
CA ALA A 228 4.30 5.92 25.11
C ALA A 228 3.94 6.01 23.62
N ILE A 229 3.43 7.15 23.18
CA ILE A 229 3.23 7.45 21.76
C ILE A 229 3.96 8.74 21.40
N ALA A 230 4.76 8.70 20.32
CA ALA A 230 5.32 9.90 19.71
C ALA A 230 4.64 10.14 18.35
N TYR A 231 4.33 11.40 18.05
CA TYR A 231 3.60 11.75 16.84
C TYR A 231 4.04 13.08 16.24
N ALA A 232 4.07 13.14 14.90
CA ALA A 232 4.32 14.41 14.22
C ALA A 232 3.11 15.33 14.36
N ASP A 233 3.37 16.61 14.73
CA ASP A 233 2.35 17.61 15.02
C ASP A 233 1.70 18.15 13.74
N LEU A 234 0.83 17.31 13.17
CA LEU A 234 -0.05 17.64 12.04
C LEU A 234 -1.50 17.25 12.40
N PRO A 235 -2.51 18.02 11.97
CA PRO A 235 -3.92 17.74 12.31
C PRO A 235 -4.39 16.33 11.90
N SER A 236 -4.00 15.83 10.73
CA SER A 236 -4.32 14.47 10.29
C SER A 236 -3.67 13.40 11.15
N LEU A 237 -2.42 13.61 11.57
CA LEU A 237 -1.68 12.66 12.40
C LEU A 237 -2.08 12.69 13.88
N ASP A 238 -2.55 13.84 14.39
CA ASP A 238 -3.17 13.91 15.72
C ASP A 238 -4.45 13.04 15.80
N GLN A 239 -5.20 12.94 14.72
CA GLN A 239 -6.37 12.07 14.66
C GLN A 239 -5.97 10.59 14.67
N ILE A 240 -4.86 10.20 14.01
CA ILE A 240 -4.30 8.85 14.10
C ILE A 240 -3.81 8.55 15.52
N ARG A 241 -3.12 9.52 16.16
CA ARG A 241 -2.76 9.39 17.59
C ARG A 241 -3.98 9.09 18.47
N GLN A 242 -5.09 9.82 18.28
CA GLN A 242 -6.33 9.59 19.04
C GLN A 242 -6.87 8.16 18.83
N LYS A 243 -6.80 7.62 17.61
CA LYS A 243 -7.17 6.23 17.32
C LYS A 243 -6.31 5.24 18.12
N TYR A 244 -5.00 5.43 18.14
CA TYR A 244 -4.09 4.51 18.83
C TYR A 244 -4.20 4.61 20.35
N VAL A 245 -4.38 5.82 20.89
CA VAL A 245 -4.66 5.99 22.33
C VAL A 245 -5.93 5.23 22.72
N ALA A 246 -7.00 5.33 21.91
CA ALA A 246 -8.23 4.59 22.17
C ALA A 246 -8.04 3.06 22.06
N ALA A 247 -7.25 2.59 21.09
CA ALA A 247 -6.96 1.16 20.93
C ALA A 247 -6.11 0.60 22.08
N VAL A 248 -5.16 1.38 22.59
CA VAL A 248 -4.35 1.02 23.78
C VAL A 248 -5.23 0.87 25.02
N ASP A 249 -6.16 1.80 25.24
CA ASP A 249 -7.13 1.76 26.35
C ASP A 249 -8.08 0.56 26.22
N ASP A 250 -8.59 0.30 25.02
CA ASP A 250 -9.53 -0.80 24.74
C ASP A 250 -8.89 -2.18 24.97
N VAL A 251 -7.60 -2.33 24.70
CA VAL A 251 -6.82 -3.54 25.00
C VAL A 251 -6.46 -3.63 26.49
N GLY A 252 -6.67 -2.58 27.28
CA GLY A 252 -6.41 -2.54 28.73
C GLY A 252 -4.97 -2.23 29.10
N LEU A 253 -4.22 -1.55 28.21
CA LEU A 253 -2.85 -1.10 28.46
C LEU A 253 -2.84 0.36 28.94
N GLU A 254 -1.76 0.77 29.62
CA GLU A 254 -1.63 2.12 30.17
C GLU A 254 -0.87 3.06 29.22
N MET A 255 -1.53 4.12 28.68
CA MET A 255 -0.85 5.20 27.98
C MET A 255 -0.17 6.13 28.99
N VAL A 256 1.16 6.08 29.07
CA VAL A 256 1.95 6.83 30.07
C VAL A 256 2.56 8.13 29.54
N ALA A 257 2.67 8.29 28.21
CA ALA A 257 3.16 9.53 27.60
C ALA A 257 2.64 9.71 26.17
N GLU A 258 2.33 10.95 25.82
CA GLU A 258 1.97 11.39 24.47
C GLU A 258 2.91 12.55 24.10
N ILE A 259 3.78 12.35 23.11
CA ILE A 259 4.90 13.23 22.83
C ILE A 259 4.80 13.75 21.39
N ALA A 260 4.45 15.02 21.22
CA ALA A 260 4.45 15.68 19.92
C ALA A 260 5.88 16.04 19.47
N TYR A 261 6.15 15.93 18.19
CA TYR A 261 7.38 16.43 17.57
C TYR A 261 7.07 17.17 16.26
N PRO A 262 7.94 18.15 15.83
CA PRO A 262 7.72 18.86 14.57
C PRO A 262 7.65 17.92 13.35
N PRO A 263 6.76 18.13 12.37
CA PRO A 263 6.63 17.27 11.19
C PRO A 263 7.92 17.11 10.38
N ILE A 264 8.75 18.14 10.39
CA ILE A 264 10.09 18.13 9.74
C ILE A 264 11.08 17.18 10.46
N GLY A 265 10.72 16.67 11.64
CA GLY A 265 11.62 15.93 12.52
C GLY A 265 12.44 16.83 13.45
N LEU A 266 13.33 16.21 14.20
CA LEU A 266 14.23 16.89 15.16
C LEU A 266 15.69 16.75 14.70
N THR A 267 16.48 17.78 14.94
CA THR A 267 17.95 17.70 14.75
C THR A 267 18.63 16.92 15.88
N ASP A 268 18.02 16.89 17.05
CA ASP A 268 18.44 16.12 18.21
C ASP A 268 17.24 15.41 18.84
N TRP A 269 17.23 14.09 18.79
CA TRP A 269 16.18 13.23 19.32
C TRP A 269 16.38 12.87 20.79
N THR A 270 17.49 13.30 21.42
CA THR A 270 17.81 13.04 22.82
C THR A 270 16.69 13.48 23.80
N PRO A 271 16.08 14.68 23.67
CA PRO A 271 15.00 15.09 24.59
C PRO A 271 13.75 14.20 24.48
N LEU A 272 13.39 13.74 23.27
CA LEU A 272 12.26 12.84 23.08
C LEU A 272 12.57 11.46 23.70
N ALA A 273 13.74 10.92 23.45
CA ALA A 273 14.18 9.65 24.04
C ALA A 273 14.15 9.70 25.58
N GLN A 274 14.60 10.81 26.18
CA GLN A 274 14.52 11.01 27.63
C GLN A 274 13.09 11.05 28.17
N GLN A 275 12.13 11.64 27.44
CA GLN A 275 10.74 11.65 27.83
C GLN A 275 10.14 10.23 27.82
N VAL A 276 10.42 9.43 26.79
CA VAL A 276 10.02 8.01 26.72
C VAL A 276 10.59 7.23 27.89
N ILE A 277 11.87 7.33 28.16
CA ILE A 277 12.54 6.61 29.25
C ILE A 277 11.98 7.05 30.62
N GLN A 278 11.81 8.34 30.84
CA GLN A 278 11.30 8.89 32.12
C GLN A 278 9.83 8.52 32.38
N SER A 279 9.03 8.29 31.33
CA SER A 279 7.67 7.82 31.47
C SER A 279 7.57 6.37 31.98
N GLY A 280 8.67 5.62 31.90
CA GLY A 280 8.70 4.20 32.24
C GLY A 280 8.02 3.31 31.21
N ALA A 281 7.82 3.81 29.97
CA ALA A 281 7.24 3.02 28.89
C ALA A 281 8.15 1.86 28.48
N GLY A 282 7.58 0.66 28.42
CA GLY A 282 8.19 -0.51 27.81
C GLY A 282 7.90 -0.63 26.31
N THR A 283 6.92 0.13 25.83
CA THR A 283 6.51 0.17 24.42
C THR A 283 6.43 1.60 23.92
N LEU A 284 6.94 1.83 22.69
CA LEU A 284 6.82 3.08 21.96
C LEU A 284 5.99 2.88 20.69
N LEU A 285 4.81 3.50 20.63
CA LEU A 285 4.06 3.70 19.39
C LEU A 285 4.57 4.94 18.65
N TRP A 286 4.45 4.94 17.32
CA TRP A 286 4.90 6.05 16.50
C TRP A 286 3.90 6.43 15.42
N VAL A 287 3.64 7.72 15.27
CA VAL A 287 2.83 8.29 14.19
C VAL A 287 3.65 9.31 13.42
N GLY A 288 4.05 8.97 12.21
CA GLY A 288 4.90 9.82 11.37
C GLY A 288 5.73 9.00 10.37
N GLU A 289 7.02 9.29 10.27
CA GLU A 289 7.88 8.78 9.22
C GLU A 289 8.98 7.82 9.72
N ALA A 290 9.29 6.80 8.91
CA ALA A 290 10.26 5.75 9.24
C ALA A 290 11.67 6.31 9.57
N GLY A 291 12.15 7.30 8.79
CA GLY A 291 13.46 7.91 9.06
C GLY A 291 13.52 8.68 10.38
N ASN A 292 12.39 9.25 10.85
CA ASN A 292 12.29 9.95 12.13
C ASN A 292 12.32 8.95 13.29
N VAL A 293 11.53 7.88 13.21
CA VAL A 293 11.56 6.85 14.27
C VAL A 293 12.90 6.14 14.33
N ALA A 294 13.55 5.85 13.17
CA ALA A 294 14.90 5.29 13.15
C ALA A 294 15.90 6.15 13.94
N SER A 295 15.83 7.47 13.74
CA SER A 295 16.68 8.42 14.47
C SER A 295 16.38 8.46 15.98
N ALA A 296 15.10 8.38 16.36
CA ALA A 296 14.67 8.31 17.75
C ALA A 296 15.13 7.00 18.42
N LEU A 297 14.98 5.86 17.75
CA LEU A 297 15.43 4.55 18.22
C LEU A 297 16.93 4.51 18.47
N GLY A 298 17.73 5.08 17.57
CA GLY A 298 19.17 5.22 17.80
C GLY A 298 19.49 5.93 19.12
N LYS A 299 18.76 7.00 19.48
CA LYS A 299 18.94 7.71 20.74
C LYS A 299 18.41 6.97 21.97
N LEU A 300 17.30 6.23 21.82
CA LEU A 300 16.76 5.38 22.87
C LEU A 300 17.76 4.28 23.25
N HIS A 301 18.32 3.58 22.27
CA HIS A 301 19.33 2.55 22.48
C HIS A 301 20.62 3.10 23.08
N GLU A 302 21.14 4.26 22.58
CA GLU A 302 22.29 4.93 23.15
C GLU A 302 22.11 5.25 24.65
N GLN A 303 20.86 5.48 25.10
CA GLN A 303 20.53 5.79 26.49
C GLN A 303 20.13 4.54 27.30
N GLY A 304 20.21 3.34 26.72
CA GLY A 304 19.98 2.07 27.40
C GLY A 304 18.49 1.72 27.56
N TRP A 305 17.60 2.27 26.74
CA TRP A 305 16.21 1.81 26.71
C TRP A 305 16.15 0.41 26.07
N ASP A 306 15.49 -0.50 26.77
CA ASP A 306 15.35 -1.93 26.43
C ASP A 306 13.90 -2.31 26.06
N GLY A 307 13.02 -1.33 25.84
CA GLY A 307 11.66 -1.53 25.40
C GLY A 307 11.56 -1.82 23.89
N HIS A 308 10.32 -1.97 23.41
CA HIS A 308 10.03 -2.27 22.02
C HIS A 308 9.36 -1.07 21.32
N ALA A 309 9.75 -0.79 20.09
CA ALA A 309 8.95 0.02 19.20
C ALA A 309 7.91 -0.88 18.52
N LEU A 310 6.63 -0.48 18.60
CA LEU A 310 5.50 -1.12 17.93
C LEU A 310 4.93 -0.12 16.94
N LEU A 311 5.16 -0.36 15.66
CA LEU A 311 5.00 0.60 14.57
C LEU A 311 3.89 0.21 13.62
N GLU A 312 3.38 1.20 12.90
CA GLU A 312 2.35 1.10 11.87
C GLU A 312 2.93 0.62 10.52
N THR A 313 2.07 0.15 9.63
CA THR A 313 2.39 -0.41 8.30
C THR A 313 3.34 0.46 7.47
N ASN A 314 3.17 1.79 7.47
CA ASN A 314 4.04 2.71 6.72
C ASN A 314 5.50 2.75 7.23
N MET A 315 5.79 2.12 8.37
CA MET A 315 7.15 1.97 8.90
C MET A 315 7.87 0.71 8.37
N TYR A 316 7.18 -0.16 7.66
CA TYR A 316 7.80 -1.23 6.88
C TYR A 316 8.45 -0.60 5.64
N ASP A 317 9.53 0.11 5.87
CA ASP A 317 10.22 0.97 4.91
C ASP A 317 11.73 0.82 5.09
N PRO A 318 12.53 0.71 4.03
CA PRO A 318 13.99 0.67 4.13
C PRO A 318 14.62 1.82 4.93
N LEU A 319 13.95 2.96 5.04
CA LEU A 319 14.40 4.10 5.85
C LEU A 319 14.40 3.79 7.35
N LEU A 320 13.73 2.75 7.82
CA LEU A 320 13.81 2.28 9.21
C LEU A 320 15.26 1.87 9.56
N PHE A 321 15.98 1.34 8.59
CA PHE A 321 17.40 0.95 8.73
C PHE A 321 18.39 2.11 8.48
N GLY A 322 17.88 3.33 8.26
CA GLY A 322 18.69 4.50 7.90
C GLY A 322 19.72 4.94 8.95
N GLN A 323 19.55 4.52 10.22
CA GLN A 323 20.53 4.75 11.30
C GLN A 323 21.39 3.51 11.61
N GLY A 324 21.33 2.52 10.71
CA GLY A 324 21.99 1.22 10.84
C GLY A 324 21.09 0.15 11.41
N ASP A 325 21.35 -1.09 11.02
CA ASP A 325 20.52 -2.25 11.35
C ASP A 325 20.32 -2.45 12.85
N ALA A 326 21.37 -2.19 13.64
CA ALA A 326 21.32 -2.34 15.09
C ALA A 326 20.35 -1.38 15.79
N ALA A 327 20.03 -0.23 15.18
CA ALA A 327 19.03 0.70 15.73
C ALA A 327 17.60 0.25 15.45
N ALA A 328 17.38 -0.44 14.35
CA ALA A 328 16.08 -0.95 13.93
C ALA A 328 15.77 -2.36 14.47
N GLU A 329 16.82 -3.14 14.83
CA GLU A 329 16.65 -4.54 15.21
C GLU A 329 15.69 -4.72 16.40
N GLY A 330 14.76 -5.66 16.29
CA GLY A 330 13.75 -5.91 17.30
C GLY A 330 12.53 -4.98 17.24
N THR A 331 12.54 -3.99 16.35
CA THR A 331 11.35 -3.17 16.09
C THR A 331 10.25 -4.02 15.47
N ILE A 332 9.04 -3.88 15.99
CA ILE A 332 7.88 -4.64 15.54
C ILE A 332 7.02 -3.72 14.67
N VAL A 333 6.60 -4.21 13.51
CA VAL A 333 5.83 -3.44 12.53
C VAL A 333 4.56 -4.21 12.18
N ARG A 334 3.42 -3.56 12.35
CA ARG A 334 2.13 -4.03 11.86
C ARG A 334 2.14 -4.11 10.33
N GLN A 335 1.51 -5.14 9.77
CA GLN A 335 1.22 -5.24 8.36
C GLN A 335 -0.25 -5.56 8.09
N VAL A 336 -0.76 -4.98 7.02
CA VAL A 336 -2.11 -5.24 6.48
C VAL A 336 -2.03 -5.83 5.07
N VAL A 337 -0.83 -5.98 4.53
CA VAL A 337 -0.53 -6.57 3.21
C VAL A 337 0.51 -7.66 3.37
N HIS A 338 0.57 -8.61 2.44
CA HIS A 338 1.61 -9.64 2.47
C HIS A 338 3.00 -9.05 2.30
N PRO A 339 3.96 -9.43 3.15
CA PRO A 339 5.31 -8.87 3.12
C PRO A 339 6.07 -9.35 1.88
N VAL A 340 6.94 -8.49 1.38
CA VAL A 340 7.71 -8.78 0.16
C VAL A 340 8.74 -9.91 0.37
N GLU A 341 9.20 -10.11 1.60
CA GLU A 341 10.08 -11.21 1.96
C GLU A 341 9.41 -12.59 1.81
N GLU A 342 8.10 -12.64 1.74
CA GLU A 342 7.32 -13.86 1.57
C GLU A 342 6.73 -14.01 0.16
N ALA A 343 7.26 -13.29 -0.83
CA ALA A 343 6.74 -13.32 -2.19
C ALA A 343 6.76 -14.71 -2.84
N ASP A 344 7.56 -15.65 -2.35
CA ASP A 344 7.55 -17.04 -2.83
C ASP A 344 6.29 -17.82 -2.39
N GLU A 345 5.65 -17.40 -1.30
CA GLU A 345 4.41 -17.99 -0.78
C GLU A 345 3.16 -17.30 -1.37
N TRP A 346 3.27 -16.02 -1.77
CA TRP A 346 2.16 -15.18 -2.21
C TRP A 346 2.30 -14.77 -3.68
N PRO A 347 1.63 -15.47 -4.63
CA PRO A 347 1.77 -15.22 -6.07
C PRO A 347 1.47 -13.78 -6.49
N ALA A 348 0.48 -13.11 -5.87
CA ALA A 348 0.15 -11.71 -6.14
C ALA A 348 1.29 -10.77 -5.74
N THR A 349 1.91 -11.00 -4.57
CA THR A 349 3.07 -10.24 -4.12
C THR A 349 4.28 -10.45 -5.03
N ARG A 350 4.50 -11.69 -5.49
CA ARG A 350 5.54 -11.98 -6.50
C ARG A 350 5.28 -11.21 -7.78
N GLN A 351 4.06 -11.25 -8.31
CA GLN A 351 3.71 -10.53 -9.54
C GLN A 351 3.85 -9.02 -9.39
N TYR A 352 3.50 -8.45 -8.22
CA TYR A 352 3.74 -7.05 -7.91
C TYR A 352 5.24 -6.69 -8.04
N LEU A 353 6.11 -7.48 -7.44
CA LEU A 353 7.57 -7.26 -7.52
C LEU A 353 8.11 -7.42 -8.94
N ASP A 354 7.66 -8.44 -9.66
CA ASP A 354 8.07 -8.69 -11.06
C ASP A 354 7.64 -7.51 -11.97
N ASN A 355 6.45 -6.95 -11.74
CA ASN A 355 5.99 -5.76 -12.47
C ASN A 355 6.84 -4.53 -12.15
N LEU A 356 7.19 -4.30 -10.87
CA LEU A 356 8.08 -3.21 -10.49
C LEU A 356 9.46 -3.37 -11.15
N GLU A 357 10.08 -4.55 -11.05
CA GLU A 357 11.39 -4.82 -11.65
C GLU A 357 11.37 -4.60 -13.16
N ARG A 358 10.30 -5.01 -13.82
CA ARG A 358 10.17 -4.92 -15.27
C ARG A 358 9.94 -3.52 -15.79
N TYR A 359 9.05 -2.75 -15.13
CA TYR A 359 8.56 -1.48 -15.67
C TYR A 359 9.11 -0.26 -14.95
N VAL A 360 9.51 -0.37 -13.68
CA VAL A 360 10.06 0.71 -12.85
C VAL A 360 11.24 0.19 -12.02
N PRO A 361 12.39 -0.14 -12.64
CA PRO A 361 13.50 -0.84 -11.96
C PRO A 361 14.06 -0.13 -10.70
N ASP A 362 13.90 1.19 -10.61
CA ASP A 362 14.33 2.00 -9.45
C ASP A 362 13.15 2.32 -8.50
N ALA A 363 12.10 1.48 -8.52
CA ALA A 363 10.93 1.68 -7.69
C ALA A 363 11.28 1.57 -6.19
N LYS A 364 10.62 2.42 -5.40
CA LYS A 364 10.60 2.23 -3.96
C LYS A 364 9.58 1.12 -3.62
N VAL A 365 10.04 0.07 -2.98
CA VAL A 365 9.19 -1.02 -2.49
C VAL A 365 8.81 -0.76 -1.04
N ALA A 366 7.52 -0.54 -0.79
CA ALA A 366 6.97 -0.29 0.54
C ALA A 366 5.44 -0.58 0.54
N PRO A 367 4.77 -0.76 1.70
CA PRO A 367 3.39 -1.22 1.78
C PRO A 367 2.38 -0.34 1.04
N LEU A 368 2.57 0.98 1.05
CA LEU A 368 1.67 1.88 0.34
C LEU A 368 1.70 1.67 -1.19
N GLY A 369 2.81 1.14 -1.74
CA GLY A 369 2.87 0.70 -3.13
C GLY A 369 2.01 -0.54 -3.39
N ILE A 370 1.97 -1.50 -2.45
CA ILE A 370 1.10 -2.67 -2.53
C ILE A 370 -0.38 -2.25 -2.42
N GLN A 371 -0.70 -1.37 -1.47
CA GLN A 371 -2.05 -0.80 -1.34
C GLN A 371 -2.47 0.00 -2.58
N SER A 372 -1.55 0.76 -3.18
CA SER A 372 -1.75 1.44 -4.45
C SER A 372 -2.11 0.45 -5.57
N THR A 373 -1.37 -0.66 -5.67
CA THR A 373 -1.66 -1.72 -6.66
C THR A 373 -3.05 -2.33 -6.42
N SER A 374 -3.42 -2.61 -5.16
CA SER A 374 -4.77 -3.07 -4.81
C SER A 374 -5.86 -2.08 -5.24
N ALA A 375 -5.60 -0.77 -5.11
CA ALA A 375 -6.53 0.26 -5.55
C ALA A 375 -6.69 0.29 -7.08
N TRP A 376 -5.61 0.15 -7.82
CA TRP A 376 -5.65 0.02 -9.26
C TRP A 376 -6.39 -1.23 -9.74
N LEU A 377 -6.18 -2.37 -9.06
CA LEU A 377 -6.90 -3.61 -9.35
C LEU A 377 -8.39 -3.46 -9.08
N LEU A 378 -8.79 -2.85 -7.96
CA LEU A 378 -10.18 -2.57 -7.64
C LEU A 378 -10.83 -1.64 -8.68
N PHE A 379 -10.11 -0.59 -9.07
CA PHE A 379 -10.56 0.30 -10.14
C PHE A 379 -10.77 -0.45 -11.46
N ALA A 380 -9.82 -1.28 -11.87
CA ALA A 380 -9.91 -2.02 -13.14
C ALA A 380 -11.06 -3.04 -13.14
N VAL A 381 -11.22 -3.79 -12.05
CA VAL A 381 -12.34 -4.74 -11.88
C VAL A 381 -13.69 -4.01 -11.91
N ALA A 382 -13.81 -2.90 -11.18
CA ALA A 382 -15.02 -2.08 -11.17
C ALA A 382 -15.30 -1.43 -12.54
N ALA A 383 -14.27 -0.99 -13.23
CA ALA A 383 -14.39 -0.41 -14.56
C ALA A 383 -14.85 -1.45 -15.60
N ASN A 384 -14.28 -2.65 -15.60
CA ASN A 384 -14.71 -3.74 -16.47
C ASN A 384 -16.16 -4.14 -16.21
N ALA A 385 -16.57 -4.27 -14.95
CA ALA A 385 -17.97 -4.55 -14.58
C ALA A 385 -18.92 -3.43 -15.06
N CYS A 386 -18.47 -2.17 -14.99
CA CYS A 386 -19.23 -1.03 -15.50
C CYS A 386 -19.33 -1.05 -17.03
N ILE A 387 -18.25 -1.33 -17.74
CA ILE A 387 -18.20 -1.44 -19.22
C ILE A 387 -19.19 -2.54 -19.67
N GLU A 388 -19.18 -3.70 -19.03
CA GLU A 388 -20.10 -4.80 -19.33
C GLU A 388 -21.57 -4.42 -19.07
N ALA A 389 -21.85 -3.74 -17.96
CA ALA A 389 -23.22 -3.36 -17.59
C ALA A 389 -23.83 -2.24 -18.44
N ASN A 390 -22.99 -1.41 -19.12
CA ASN A 390 -23.43 -0.20 -19.80
C ASN A 390 -23.04 -0.16 -21.31
N ASP A 391 -23.11 -1.29 -21.98
CA ASP A 391 -22.87 -1.38 -23.43
C ASP A 391 -21.55 -0.72 -23.88
N GLY A 392 -20.48 -0.88 -23.10
CA GLY A 392 -19.15 -0.34 -23.40
C GLY A 392 -18.89 1.08 -22.90
N ILE A 393 -19.81 1.70 -22.17
CA ILE A 393 -19.63 3.08 -21.67
C ILE A 393 -19.18 3.08 -20.20
N LEU A 394 -18.02 3.65 -19.97
CA LEU A 394 -17.45 3.85 -18.63
C LEU A 394 -17.89 5.21 -18.08
N SER A 395 -18.44 5.25 -16.86
CA SER A 395 -18.80 6.47 -16.15
C SER A 395 -18.33 6.42 -14.69
N ARG A 396 -18.03 7.58 -14.12
CA ARG A 396 -17.55 7.72 -12.73
C ARG A 396 -18.48 7.07 -11.73
N ARG A 397 -19.78 7.39 -11.82
CA ARG A 397 -20.77 6.87 -10.90
C ARG A 397 -20.86 5.35 -10.94
N CYS A 398 -20.85 4.77 -12.12
CA CYS A 398 -20.91 3.32 -12.28
C CYS A 398 -19.66 2.66 -11.70
N VAL A 399 -18.47 3.20 -11.95
CA VAL A 399 -17.22 2.69 -11.34
C VAL A 399 -17.30 2.74 -9.82
N LEU A 400 -17.78 3.82 -9.23
CA LEU A 400 -17.94 3.96 -7.79
C LEU A 400 -18.89 2.89 -7.22
N GLU A 401 -20.04 2.68 -7.86
CA GLU A 401 -21.04 1.69 -7.47
C GLU A 401 -20.49 0.26 -7.58
N GLN A 402 -19.76 -0.06 -8.65
CA GLN A 402 -19.14 -1.37 -8.85
C GLN A 402 -17.98 -1.63 -7.88
N ALA A 403 -17.18 -0.63 -7.57
CA ALA A 403 -16.12 -0.74 -6.55
C ALA A 403 -16.71 -0.97 -5.15
N ALA A 404 -17.77 -0.24 -4.78
CA ALA A 404 -18.45 -0.40 -3.51
C ALA A 404 -19.22 -1.73 -3.37
N ALA A 405 -19.49 -2.41 -4.47
CA ALA A 405 -20.12 -3.74 -4.46
C ALA A 405 -19.14 -4.87 -4.12
N GLN A 406 -17.84 -4.61 -4.09
CA GLN A 406 -16.82 -5.58 -3.68
C GLN A 406 -16.80 -5.64 -2.14
N THR A 407 -17.22 -6.76 -1.55
CA THR A 407 -17.31 -6.93 -0.09
C THR A 407 -16.32 -7.95 0.46
N ASP A 408 -15.49 -8.53 -0.41
CA ASP A 408 -14.55 -9.62 -0.09
C ASP A 408 -13.27 -9.43 -0.89
N TRP A 409 -12.71 -8.22 -0.77
CA TRP A 409 -11.63 -7.75 -1.60
C TRP A 409 -10.26 -8.11 -1.03
N THR A 410 -9.45 -8.86 -1.79
CA THR A 410 -8.10 -9.29 -1.41
C THR A 410 -6.98 -8.60 -2.20
N GLY A 411 -7.34 -7.74 -3.17
CA GLY A 411 -6.35 -7.22 -4.11
C GLY A 411 -5.72 -8.30 -5.00
N GLY A 412 -6.46 -9.36 -5.31
CA GLY A 412 -5.95 -10.51 -6.05
C GLY A 412 -5.04 -11.42 -5.23
N GLY A 413 -5.08 -11.33 -3.89
CA GLY A 413 -4.22 -12.05 -2.96
C GLY A 413 -3.04 -11.22 -2.45
N LEU A 414 -3.12 -9.89 -2.51
CA LEU A 414 -2.11 -8.97 -1.93
C LEU A 414 -2.28 -8.78 -0.42
N HIS A 415 -3.47 -9.01 0.11
CA HIS A 415 -3.81 -8.79 1.53
C HIS A 415 -5.00 -9.65 1.96
N ALA A 416 -5.25 -9.72 3.27
CA ALA A 416 -6.46 -10.35 3.80
C ALA A 416 -7.72 -9.72 3.20
N SER A 417 -8.80 -10.51 3.18
CA SER A 417 -10.11 -10.03 2.72
C SER A 417 -10.51 -8.76 3.47
N GLN A 418 -10.95 -7.77 2.69
CA GLN A 418 -11.45 -6.48 3.15
C GLN A 418 -12.86 -6.25 2.60
N ASP A 419 -13.68 -5.54 3.35
CA ASP A 419 -14.92 -4.98 2.84
C ASP A 419 -14.70 -3.48 2.55
N PRO A 420 -14.42 -3.08 1.30
CA PRO A 420 -14.37 -1.68 0.91
C PRO A 420 -15.68 -0.96 1.20
N GLY A 421 -16.75 -1.71 1.31
CA GLY A 421 -18.03 -1.30 1.83
C GLY A 421 -18.75 -0.27 0.99
N THR A 422 -19.23 0.75 1.68
CA THR A 422 -20.01 1.82 1.07
C THR A 422 -19.09 2.98 0.67
N PHE A 423 -19.45 3.69 -0.41
CA PHE A 423 -18.75 4.86 -0.89
C PHE A 423 -19.00 6.15 -0.06
N ASP A 424 -19.58 6.06 1.11
CA ASP A 424 -19.83 7.16 2.03
C ASP A 424 -19.19 6.96 3.41
N ARG A 425 -18.52 5.80 3.63
CA ARG A 425 -17.85 5.54 4.90
C ARG A 425 -16.99 4.26 4.85
N ALA A 426 -15.72 4.41 5.11
CA ALA A 426 -14.83 3.28 5.29
C ALA A 426 -14.95 2.69 6.70
N THR A 427 -14.87 1.38 6.82
CA THR A 427 -14.81 0.66 8.10
C THR A 427 -13.54 -0.16 8.15
N THR A 428 -12.70 0.08 9.16
CA THR A 428 -11.44 -0.66 9.34
C THR A 428 -11.74 -2.14 9.62
N GLY A 429 -11.05 -3.04 8.90
CA GLY A 429 -11.06 -4.47 9.19
C GLY A 429 -10.19 -4.85 10.40
N PRO A 430 -10.40 -6.05 10.97
CA PRO A 430 -9.64 -6.52 12.13
C PRO A 430 -8.33 -7.23 11.77
N CYS A 431 -8.06 -7.47 10.49
CA CYS A 431 -6.98 -8.36 10.05
C CYS A 431 -5.62 -7.68 10.07
N ASP A 432 -4.73 -8.17 10.91
CA ASP A 432 -3.36 -7.68 11.03
C ASP A 432 -2.34 -8.82 11.10
N MET A 433 -1.10 -8.52 10.78
CA MET A 433 0.07 -9.34 11.14
C MET A 433 1.16 -8.46 11.75
N LEU A 434 2.09 -9.09 12.45
CA LEU A 434 3.27 -8.45 13.00
C LEU A 434 4.51 -8.99 12.29
N MET A 435 5.36 -8.08 11.86
CA MET A 435 6.71 -8.34 11.38
C MET A 435 7.70 -7.82 12.42
N ILE A 436 8.89 -8.39 12.45
CA ILE A 436 10.00 -7.93 13.29
C ILE A 436 11.20 -7.57 12.42
N ALA A 437 11.76 -6.39 12.66
CA ALA A 437 12.97 -5.96 11.97
C ALA A 437 14.18 -6.78 12.44
N LYS A 438 14.95 -7.27 11.47
CA LYS A 438 16.22 -7.97 11.62
C LYS A 438 17.29 -7.21 10.85
N ILE A 439 18.48 -7.77 10.73
CA ILE A 439 19.58 -7.13 10.01
C ILE A 439 19.18 -6.89 8.54
N GLY A 440 18.81 -5.66 8.24
CA GLY A 440 18.49 -5.19 6.87
C GLY A 440 17.22 -5.75 6.23
N THR A 441 16.35 -6.43 7.01
CA THR A 441 15.15 -7.10 6.50
C THR A 441 14.07 -7.17 7.57
N PHE A 442 12.91 -7.70 7.20
CA PHE A 442 11.84 -8.01 8.15
C PHE A 442 11.53 -9.51 8.11
N GLU A 443 11.15 -10.07 9.25
CA GLU A 443 10.70 -11.44 9.38
C GLU A 443 9.31 -11.45 10.02
N ARG A 444 8.48 -12.41 9.62
CA ARG A 444 7.18 -12.63 10.25
C ARG A 444 7.33 -12.98 11.72
N LEU A 445 6.62 -12.25 12.59
CA LEU A 445 6.56 -12.50 14.02
C LEU A 445 5.26 -13.22 14.41
N HIS A 446 4.10 -12.73 13.92
CA HIS A 446 2.78 -13.27 14.26
C HIS A 446 1.71 -12.84 13.22
N PRO A 447 0.71 -13.68 12.91
CA PRO A 447 0.67 -15.12 13.19
C PRO A 447 1.69 -15.89 12.35
N LYS A 448 1.81 -17.21 12.55
CA LYS A 448 2.56 -18.05 11.62
C LYS A 448 1.84 -18.09 10.28
N ILE A 449 2.59 -18.23 9.19
CA ILE A 449 2.08 -18.16 7.82
C ILE A 449 0.98 -19.20 7.52
N ASP A 450 1.03 -20.36 8.18
CA ASP A 450 0.08 -21.47 8.05
C ASP A 450 -1.01 -21.47 9.14
N ALA A 451 -1.07 -20.43 9.96
CA ALA A 451 -2.05 -20.30 11.04
C ALA A 451 -3.31 -19.56 10.57
N GLY A 452 -4.39 -19.70 11.33
CA GLY A 452 -5.65 -19.02 11.07
C GLY A 452 -6.44 -19.64 9.93
N ASP A 453 -7.04 -18.78 9.11
CA ASP A 453 -7.85 -19.12 7.93
C ASP A 453 -7.03 -19.47 6.67
N GLY A 454 -5.70 -19.42 6.75
CA GLY A 454 -4.77 -19.73 5.66
C GLY A 454 -4.29 -18.51 4.88
N GLU A 455 -4.74 -17.31 5.22
CA GLU A 455 -4.29 -16.06 4.57
C GLU A 455 -3.12 -15.40 5.32
N GLY A 456 -2.67 -15.97 6.43
CA GLY A 456 -1.50 -15.51 7.19
C GLY A 456 -1.72 -14.24 7.99
N PHE A 457 -2.98 -13.87 8.27
CA PHE A 457 -3.37 -12.75 9.14
C PHE A 457 -4.11 -13.26 10.39
N ASP A 458 -4.09 -12.45 11.43
CA ASP A 458 -4.93 -12.61 12.62
C ASP A 458 -6.14 -11.68 12.48
N CYS A 459 -7.35 -12.25 12.46
CA CYS A 459 -8.59 -11.55 12.15
C CYS A 459 -9.67 -11.82 13.21
N PRO A 460 -9.50 -11.42 14.48
CA PRO A 460 -10.49 -11.67 15.52
C PRO A 460 -11.75 -10.82 15.34
N ASP A 461 -12.91 -11.38 15.67
CA ASP A 461 -14.21 -10.69 15.58
C ASP A 461 -14.27 -9.38 16.39
N ASP A 462 -13.49 -9.27 17.48
CA ASP A 462 -13.41 -8.10 18.35
C ASP A 462 -12.15 -7.26 18.13
N GLY A 463 -11.52 -7.42 16.97
CA GLY A 463 -10.25 -6.76 16.60
C GLY A 463 -10.36 -5.29 16.21
N VAL A 464 -11.51 -4.63 16.44
CA VAL A 464 -11.75 -3.23 16.03
C VAL A 464 -12.25 -2.38 17.19
N THR A 465 -11.52 -1.32 17.48
CA THR A 465 -11.88 -0.31 18.49
C THR A 465 -12.68 0.84 17.86
N GLN A 466 -13.76 1.26 18.53
CA GLN A 466 -14.50 2.48 18.20
C GLN A 466 -13.86 3.70 18.85
N VAL A 467 -13.80 4.82 18.12
CA VAL A 467 -13.18 6.07 18.60
C VAL A 467 -14.22 7.20 18.61
N PRO A 468 -15.03 7.33 19.69
CA PRO A 468 -16.15 8.27 19.74
C PRO A 468 -15.76 9.73 19.50
N ALA A 469 -14.54 10.12 19.85
CA ALA A 469 -14.05 11.49 19.63
C ALA A 469 -13.96 11.88 18.14
N LEU A 470 -13.89 10.89 17.26
CA LEU A 470 -13.81 11.06 15.80
C LEU A 470 -15.13 10.72 15.10
N GLU A 471 -16.12 10.24 15.83
CA GLU A 471 -17.42 9.89 15.28
C GLU A 471 -18.10 11.11 14.62
N GLY A 472 -18.62 10.89 13.42
CA GLY A 472 -19.27 11.96 12.64
C GLY A 472 -18.33 12.92 11.93
N ARG A 473 -17.00 12.80 12.08
CA ARG A 473 -16.08 13.59 11.28
C ARG A 473 -16.12 13.12 9.81
N GLY A 474 -16.08 14.07 8.90
CA GLY A 474 -16.16 13.81 7.47
C GLY A 474 -17.54 13.37 6.97
N VAL A 475 -18.50 13.15 7.85
CA VAL A 475 -19.88 12.82 7.46
C VAL A 475 -20.48 13.96 6.64
N ILE A 476 -21.04 13.60 5.50
CA ILE A 476 -21.61 14.53 4.53
C ILE A 476 -23.06 14.81 4.90
N ALA A 477 -23.51 16.05 4.63
CA ALA A 477 -24.92 16.40 4.82
C ALA A 477 -25.83 15.50 3.95
N PRO A 478 -27.03 15.13 4.44
CA PRO A 478 -27.99 14.35 3.67
C PRO A 478 -28.26 14.95 2.29
N GLY A 479 -28.06 14.15 1.25
CA GLY A 479 -28.26 14.56 -0.14
C GLY A 479 -27.02 15.10 -0.85
N ALA A 480 -25.91 15.33 -0.18
CA ALA A 480 -24.60 15.62 -0.79
C ALA A 480 -23.90 14.31 -1.16
N THR A 481 -24.17 13.82 -2.34
CA THR A 481 -23.53 12.62 -2.92
C THR A 481 -23.00 12.95 -4.30
N ILE A 482 -22.01 12.19 -4.77
CA ILE A 482 -21.53 12.25 -6.15
C ILE A 482 -22.63 11.85 -7.12
#